data_ee107d38bd0d6a787130e7ff93d419af
#
_entry.id   ee107d38bd0d6a787130e7ff93d419af
#
_cell.length_a   1.000
_cell.length_b   1.000
_cell.length_c   1.000
_cell.angle_alpha   90.00
_cell.angle_beta   90.00
_cell.angle_gamma   90.00
#
_symmetry.space_group_name_H-M   'P 1'
#
loop_
_entity.id
_entity.type
_entity.pdbx_description
1 polymer ?
#
loop_
_entity_poly.entity_id
_entity_poly.type
_entity_poly.pdbx_seq_one_letter_code
_entity_poly.pdbx_strand_id
1 'polypeptide(L)'
;MPLSDDRAVVSIMNENAEFFELRIHAEDGELIYYKQTTKPLNTYQKIFDFKNLENGNYTMDLRIKDTRLLKDFSVSAKGITVGESKLRIDPYFAFADGILKLSYLNFDQEQLNLNIYDEKGLVYETSLGKDFNIASGYDLSALNEGKYEVVISSLKNNFLFSLVK
;
A
#
# COMPACT_ATOMS: atom_id res chain seq x y z
N MET A 1 13.91 -9.60 11.85
CA MET A 1 15.17 -9.61 12.64
C MET A 1 16.06 -10.71 12.08
N PRO A 2 17.30 -10.42 11.68
CA PRO A 2 18.26 -11.45 11.25
C PRO A 2 18.52 -12.46 12.37
N LEU A 3 18.65 -13.73 12.01
CA LEU A 3 19.01 -14.85 12.89
C LEU A 3 20.42 -15.39 12.59
N SER A 4 20.81 -15.34 11.31
CA SER A 4 22.11 -15.69 10.76
C SER A 4 22.35 -14.89 9.49
N ASP A 5 23.47 -15.13 8.81
CA ASP A 5 23.84 -14.41 7.58
C ASP A 5 22.80 -14.58 6.46
N ASP A 6 22.07 -15.70 6.45
CA ASP A 6 21.11 -16.07 5.42
C ASP A 6 19.68 -16.25 5.93
N ARG A 7 19.41 -16.06 7.24
CA ARG A 7 18.09 -16.28 7.85
C ARG A 7 17.59 -15.10 8.64
N ALA A 8 16.29 -14.84 8.52
CA ALA A 8 15.62 -13.84 9.33
C ALA A 8 14.25 -14.33 9.82
N VAL A 9 13.88 -13.90 11.02
CA VAL A 9 12.53 -14.10 11.55
C VAL A 9 11.68 -12.86 11.27
N VAL A 10 10.48 -13.10 10.76
CA VAL A 10 9.41 -12.11 10.70
C VAL A 10 8.39 -12.46 11.77
N SER A 11 8.12 -11.51 12.66
CA SER A 11 7.11 -11.64 13.71
C SER A 11 6.11 -10.51 13.55
N ILE A 12 4.82 -10.85 13.53
CA ILE A 12 3.69 -9.93 13.49
C ILE A 12 2.91 -10.15 14.77
N MET A 13 2.65 -9.07 15.51
CA MET A 13 1.81 -9.08 16.72
C MET A 13 0.82 -7.92 16.64
N ASN A 14 -0.46 -8.23 16.74
CA ASN A 14 -1.56 -7.27 16.76
C ASN A 14 -2.35 -7.43 18.07
N GLU A 15 -2.91 -6.36 18.59
CA GLU A 15 -3.80 -6.42 19.75
C GLU A 15 -5.03 -7.29 19.47
N ASN A 16 -5.61 -7.15 18.30
CA ASN A 16 -6.75 -7.92 17.84
C ASN A 16 -6.35 -8.88 16.72
N ALA A 17 -7.08 -9.98 16.58
CA ALA A 17 -6.91 -10.88 15.47
C ALA A 17 -7.39 -10.22 14.17
N GLU A 18 -6.51 -10.12 13.18
CA GLU A 18 -6.77 -9.46 11.90
C GLU A 18 -6.32 -10.35 10.74
N PHE A 19 -6.93 -10.15 9.59
CA PHE A 19 -6.39 -10.66 8.34
C PHE A 19 -5.19 -9.82 7.94
N PHE A 20 -4.18 -10.48 7.41
CA PHE A 20 -3.03 -9.77 6.85
C PHE A 20 -2.57 -10.39 5.54
N GLU A 21 -1.87 -9.59 4.79
CA GLU A 21 -1.18 -9.94 3.58
C GLU A 21 0.30 -9.55 3.73
N LEU A 22 1.19 -10.48 3.41
CA LEU A 22 2.63 -10.30 3.48
C LEU A 22 3.22 -10.59 2.11
N ARG A 23 3.94 -9.62 1.56
CA ARG A 23 4.66 -9.72 0.29
C ARG A 23 6.14 -9.42 0.49
N ILE A 24 6.98 -10.02 -0.33
CA ILE A 24 8.38 -9.63 -0.48
C ILE A 24 8.59 -9.40 -1.97
N HIS A 25 9.12 -8.24 -2.31
CA HIS A 25 9.46 -7.86 -3.67
C HIS A 25 10.96 -7.61 -3.80
N ALA A 26 11.54 -7.96 -4.93
CA ALA A 26 12.85 -7.48 -5.35
C ALA A 26 12.78 -6.01 -5.79
N GLU A 27 13.92 -5.36 -5.97
CA GLU A 27 14.01 -3.94 -6.35
C GLU A 27 13.39 -3.64 -7.73
N ASP A 28 13.39 -4.60 -8.63
CA ASP A 28 12.76 -4.53 -9.96
C ASP A 28 11.24 -4.78 -9.93
N GLY A 29 10.67 -5.07 -8.73
CA GLY A 29 9.26 -5.35 -8.52
C GLY A 29 8.87 -6.83 -8.63
N GLU A 30 9.81 -7.74 -8.89
CA GLU A 30 9.52 -9.18 -8.89
C GLU A 30 8.97 -9.63 -7.54
N LEU A 31 7.87 -10.40 -7.56
CA LEU A 31 7.25 -10.95 -6.34
C LEU A 31 7.98 -12.23 -5.92
N ILE A 32 8.77 -12.13 -4.86
CA ILE A 32 9.55 -13.25 -4.30
C ILE A 32 8.71 -14.11 -3.35
N TYR A 33 7.83 -13.49 -2.58
CA TYR A 33 7.02 -14.18 -1.60
C TYR A 33 5.65 -13.51 -1.44
N TYR A 34 4.62 -14.36 -1.30
CA TYR A 34 3.27 -13.94 -1.02
C TYR A 34 2.61 -14.84 0.02
N LYS A 35 1.93 -14.23 0.96
CA LYS A 35 1.05 -14.90 1.91
C LYS A 35 -0.13 -14.01 2.25
N GLN A 36 -1.34 -14.58 2.12
CA GLN A 36 -2.56 -14.03 2.67
C GLN A 36 -3.08 -15.00 3.74
N THR A 37 -3.55 -14.48 4.87
CA THR A 37 -4.16 -15.31 5.91
C THR A 37 -5.60 -15.66 5.53
N THR A 38 -5.99 -16.90 5.80
CA THR A 38 -7.36 -17.40 5.57
C THR A 38 -8.27 -17.26 6.80
N LYS A 39 -7.69 -16.86 7.94
CA LYS A 39 -8.37 -16.56 9.19
C LYS A 39 -7.67 -15.42 9.90
N PRO A 40 -8.38 -14.64 10.74
CA PRO A 40 -7.76 -13.60 11.54
C PRO A 40 -6.73 -14.18 12.51
N LEU A 41 -5.59 -13.52 12.64
CA LEU A 41 -4.50 -13.89 13.56
C LEU A 41 -4.05 -12.66 14.33
N ASN A 42 -3.80 -12.83 15.63
CA ASN A 42 -3.15 -11.81 16.45
C ASN A 42 -1.62 -12.01 16.52
N THR A 43 -1.14 -13.20 16.21
CA THR A 43 0.28 -13.49 16.15
C THR A 43 0.62 -14.32 14.92
N TYR A 44 1.74 -13.98 14.29
CA TYR A 44 2.33 -14.77 13.23
C TYR A 44 3.84 -14.71 13.32
N GLN A 45 4.49 -15.84 13.17
CA GLN A 45 5.94 -15.91 13.12
C GLN A 45 6.38 -16.87 12.02
N LYS A 46 7.38 -16.46 11.25
CA LYS A 46 8.00 -17.30 10.22
C LYS A 46 9.49 -16.98 10.11
N ILE A 47 10.29 -18.04 10.02
CA ILE A 47 11.69 -17.94 9.62
C ILE A 47 11.76 -18.01 8.11
N PHE A 48 12.42 -17.05 7.51
CA PHE A 48 12.76 -17.00 6.09
C PHE A 48 14.20 -17.42 5.92
N ASP A 49 14.45 -18.31 4.96
CA ASP A 49 15.76 -18.70 4.50
C ASP A 49 16.01 -18.02 3.15
N PHE A 50 16.97 -17.12 3.11
CA PHE A 50 17.30 -16.30 1.94
C PHE A 50 18.57 -16.79 1.22
N LYS A 51 19.06 -17.97 1.57
CA LYS A 51 20.28 -18.56 1.01
C LYS A 51 20.30 -18.60 -0.52
N ASN A 52 19.11 -18.77 -1.12
CA ASN A 52 18.95 -18.88 -2.57
C ASN A 52 18.50 -17.57 -3.23
N LEU A 53 18.36 -16.48 -2.47
CA LEU A 53 18.10 -15.17 -3.05
C LEU A 53 19.39 -14.58 -3.61
N GLU A 54 19.25 -13.88 -4.73
CA GLU A 54 20.34 -13.11 -5.30
C GLU A 54 20.73 -11.95 -4.38
N ASN A 55 21.98 -11.51 -4.47
CA ASN A 55 22.41 -10.30 -3.79
C ASN A 55 21.66 -9.11 -4.35
N GLY A 56 21.03 -8.31 -3.49
CA GLY A 56 20.23 -7.18 -3.93
C GLY A 56 19.40 -6.57 -2.82
N ASN A 57 18.56 -5.61 -3.20
CA ASN A 57 17.63 -4.93 -2.32
C ASN A 57 16.23 -5.52 -2.48
N TYR A 58 15.54 -5.60 -1.36
CA TYR A 58 14.21 -6.18 -1.26
C TYR A 58 13.33 -5.32 -0.35
N THR A 59 12.04 -5.36 -0.60
CA THR A 59 11.04 -4.72 0.28
C THR A 59 10.05 -5.75 0.79
N MET A 60 9.92 -5.84 2.09
CA MET A 60 8.83 -6.56 2.75
C MET A 60 7.66 -5.60 2.95
N ASP A 61 6.48 -5.98 2.48
CA ASP A 61 5.24 -5.22 2.56
C ASP A 61 4.21 -6.04 3.36
N LEU A 62 3.87 -5.56 4.55
CA LEU A 62 2.82 -6.11 5.40
C LEU A 62 1.61 -5.20 5.34
N ARG A 63 0.49 -5.72 4.85
CA ARG A 63 -0.80 -5.03 4.80
C ARG A 63 -1.77 -5.61 5.83
N ILE A 64 -2.36 -4.73 6.64
CA ILE A 64 -3.43 -5.05 7.60
C ILE A 64 -4.50 -3.96 7.43
N LYS A 65 -5.68 -4.29 6.91
CA LYS A 65 -6.72 -3.32 6.55
C LYS A 65 -6.15 -2.23 5.60
N ASP A 66 -6.26 -0.97 6.00
CA ASP A 66 -5.82 0.21 5.25
C ASP A 66 -4.39 0.62 5.59
N THR A 67 -3.72 -0.17 6.43
CA THR A 67 -2.35 0.12 6.89
C THR A 67 -1.36 -0.82 6.22
N ARG A 68 -0.26 -0.25 5.74
CA ARG A 68 0.88 -0.99 5.18
C ARG A 68 2.14 -0.64 5.96
N LEU A 69 2.89 -1.65 6.33
CA LEU A 69 4.22 -1.52 6.91
C LEU A 69 5.25 -2.03 5.92
N LEU A 70 6.03 -1.11 5.36
CA LEU A 70 7.12 -1.43 4.44
C LEU A 70 8.41 -1.54 5.23
N LYS A 71 9.24 -2.52 4.88
CA LYS A 71 10.55 -2.71 5.46
C LYS A 71 11.54 -3.13 4.39
N ASP A 72 12.46 -2.24 4.09
CA ASP A 72 13.54 -2.52 3.15
C ASP A 72 14.60 -3.41 3.83
N PHE A 73 15.17 -4.33 3.08
CA PHE A 73 16.33 -5.13 3.51
C PHE A 73 17.21 -5.46 2.31
N SER A 74 18.47 -5.73 2.57
CA SER A 74 19.40 -6.19 1.53
C SER A 74 19.99 -7.54 1.88
N VAL A 75 20.24 -8.35 0.85
CA VAL A 75 20.94 -9.62 0.92
C VAL A 75 22.29 -9.44 0.22
N SER A 76 23.35 -9.86 0.87
CA SER A 76 24.72 -9.77 0.34
C SER A 76 25.56 -10.93 0.85
N ALA A 77 26.78 -11.09 0.31
CA ALA A 77 27.74 -12.07 0.81
C ALA A 77 28.12 -11.88 2.29
N LYS A 78 27.82 -10.69 2.87
CA LYS A 78 28.06 -10.37 4.29
C LYS A 78 26.83 -10.62 5.18
N GLY A 79 25.75 -11.14 4.59
CA GLY A 79 24.49 -11.43 5.26
C GLY A 79 23.37 -10.43 4.98
N ILE A 80 22.36 -10.45 5.84
CA ILE A 80 21.12 -9.69 5.70
C ILE A 80 21.23 -8.40 6.51
N THR A 81 21.03 -7.25 5.85
CA THR A 81 20.90 -5.95 6.50
C THR A 81 19.45 -5.48 6.41
N VAL A 82 18.87 -5.06 7.52
CA VAL A 82 17.48 -4.64 7.63
C VAL A 82 17.41 -3.14 7.88
N GLY A 83 16.67 -2.43 7.06
CA GLY A 83 16.43 -0.99 7.17
C GLY A 83 15.34 -0.62 8.17
N GLU A 84 14.98 0.65 8.19
CA GLU A 84 13.88 1.17 9.00
C GLU A 84 12.52 0.75 8.44
N SER A 85 11.52 0.71 9.32
CA SER A 85 10.14 0.47 8.91
C SER A 85 9.47 1.77 8.50
N LYS A 86 8.73 1.75 7.39
CA LYS A 86 7.95 2.88 6.90
C LYS A 86 6.47 2.53 6.98
N LEU A 87 5.72 3.29 7.78
CA LEU A 87 4.27 3.16 7.84
C LEU A 87 3.63 3.89 6.67
N ARG A 88 2.62 3.28 6.05
CA ARG A 88 1.76 3.87 5.03
C ARG A 88 0.31 3.57 5.37
N ILE A 89 -0.54 4.54 5.13
CA ILE A 89 -1.99 4.43 5.33
C ILE A 89 -2.63 4.73 3.99
N ASP A 90 -3.50 3.85 3.52
CA ASP A 90 -4.20 4.07 2.25
C ASP A 90 -5.11 5.32 2.34
N PRO A 91 -5.38 6.00 1.23
CA PRO A 91 -6.30 7.13 1.21
C PRO A 91 -7.69 6.73 1.73
N TYR A 92 -8.27 7.58 2.55
CA TYR A 92 -9.66 7.46 2.94
C TYR A 92 -10.55 8.19 1.94
N PHE A 93 -11.58 7.49 1.48
CA PHE A 93 -12.61 8.02 0.62
C PHE A 93 -13.98 7.86 1.27
N ALA A 94 -14.86 8.83 1.08
CA ALA A 94 -16.27 8.72 1.39
C ALA A 94 -17.08 9.47 0.34
N PHE A 95 -18.20 8.90 -0.09
CA PHE A 95 -19.14 9.55 -0.99
C PHE A 95 -20.51 9.63 -0.34
N ALA A 96 -21.03 10.83 -0.18
CA ALA A 96 -22.35 11.10 0.36
C ALA A 96 -22.89 12.43 -0.19
N ASP A 97 -24.19 12.50 -0.44
CA ASP A 97 -24.89 13.72 -0.87
C ASP A 97 -24.25 14.39 -2.11
N GLY A 98 -23.72 13.59 -3.04
CA GLY A 98 -23.06 14.08 -4.25
C GLY A 98 -21.62 14.59 -4.04
N ILE A 99 -21.12 14.53 -2.81
CA ILE A 99 -19.75 15.00 -2.46
C ILE A 99 -18.83 13.80 -2.24
N LEU A 100 -17.76 13.72 -3.03
CA LEU A 100 -16.64 12.83 -2.78
C LEU A 100 -15.65 13.51 -1.82
N LYS A 101 -15.43 12.92 -0.66
CA LYS A 101 -14.43 13.36 0.32
C LYS A 101 -13.20 12.48 0.21
N LEU A 102 -12.05 13.13 0.24
CA LEU A 102 -10.73 12.49 0.21
C LEU A 102 -9.92 12.97 1.41
N SER A 103 -9.25 12.04 2.09
CA SER A 103 -8.20 12.34 3.06
C SER A 103 -7.03 11.37 2.86
N TYR A 104 -5.83 11.90 2.74
CA TYR A 104 -4.63 11.09 2.53
C TYR A 104 -3.40 11.74 3.19
N LEU A 105 -2.57 10.91 3.82
CA LEU A 105 -1.25 11.28 4.32
C LEU A 105 -0.19 10.86 3.30
N ASN A 106 0.27 11.81 2.51
CA ASN A 106 1.27 11.62 1.46
C ASN A 106 2.69 11.63 2.08
N PHE A 107 3.05 10.54 2.74
CA PHE A 107 4.32 10.41 3.49
C PHE A 107 5.56 10.66 2.64
N ASP A 108 5.52 10.29 1.36
CA ASP A 108 6.64 10.42 0.45
C ASP A 108 6.63 11.76 -0.32
N GLN A 109 5.61 12.61 -0.09
CA GLN A 109 5.40 13.89 -0.76
C GLN A 109 5.51 13.76 -2.29
N GLU A 110 4.96 12.65 -2.83
CA GLU A 110 4.89 12.41 -4.27
C GLU A 110 3.88 13.34 -4.92
N GLN A 111 4.13 13.68 -6.19
CA GLN A 111 3.12 14.34 -7.00
C GLN A 111 1.96 13.40 -7.24
N LEU A 112 0.76 13.80 -6.81
CA LEU A 112 -0.45 13.02 -6.89
C LEU A 112 -1.44 13.66 -7.85
N ASN A 113 -2.19 12.83 -8.57
CA ASN A 113 -3.30 13.21 -9.41
C ASN A 113 -4.54 12.40 -9.00
N LEU A 114 -5.70 13.03 -9.08
CA LEU A 114 -6.99 12.39 -8.92
C LEU A 114 -7.70 12.37 -10.26
N ASN A 115 -8.11 11.18 -10.68
CA ASN A 115 -8.85 10.93 -11.90
C ASN A 115 -10.15 10.22 -11.56
N ILE A 116 -11.25 10.61 -12.20
CA ILE A 116 -12.55 9.95 -12.08
C ILE A 116 -12.97 9.44 -13.45
N TYR A 117 -13.34 8.17 -13.48
CA TYR A 117 -13.76 7.47 -14.69
C TYR A 117 -15.20 7.00 -14.56
N ASP A 118 -15.95 7.06 -15.65
CA ASP A 118 -17.19 6.32 -15.85
C ASP A 118 -16.96 5.15 -16.83
N GLU A 119 -18.03 4.45 -17.23
CA GLU A 119 -17.96 3.34 -18.19
C GLU A 119 -17.43 3.77 -19.58
N LYS A 120 -17.43 5.08 -19.89
CA LYS A 120 -17.00 5.62 -21.19
C LYS A 120 -15.59 6.18 -21.14
N GLY A 121 -15.02 6.38 -19.95
CA GLY A 121 -13.65 6.86 -19.78
C GLY A 121 -13.51 7.96 -18.73
N LEU A 122 -12.45 8.77 -18.87
CA LEU A 122 -12.12 9.85 -17.96
C LEU A 122 -13.17 10.97 -18.01
N VAL A 123 -13.77 11.31 -16.86
CA VAL A 123 -14.79 12.38 -16.74
C VAL A 123 -14.30 13.56 -15.91
N TYR A 124 -13.27 13.35 -15.06
CA TYR A 124 -12.68 14.43 -14.26
C TYR A 124 -11.21 14.11 -13.94
N GLU A 125 -10.37 15.15 -13.96
CA GLU A 125 -8.96 15.07 -13.61
C GLU A 125 -8.54 16.34 -12.86
N THR A 126 -7.73 16.15 -11.79
CA THR A 126 -7.10 17.26 -11.09
C THR A 126 -5.80 16.84 -10.43
N SER A 127 -4.89 17.80 -10.28
CA SER A 127 -3.67 17.58 -9.51
C SER A 127 -3.95 17.83 -8.02
N LEU A 128 -3.51 16.89 -7.17
CA LEU A 128 -3.58 16.99 -5.72
C LEU A 128 -2.33 17.63 -5.11
N GLY A 129 -1.25 17.78 -5.91
CA GLY A 129 0.02 18.33 -5.42
C GLY A 129 0.87 17.31 -4.67
N LYS A 130 1.78 17.84 -3.82
CA LYS A 130 2.79 17.10 -3.06
C LYS A 130 2.66 17.23 -1.56
N ASP A 131 1.64 17.93 -1.09
CA ASP A 131 1.48 18.22 0.33
C ASP A 131 1.39 16.93 1.14
N PHE A 132 1.95 16.95 2.36
CA PHE A 132 1.90 15.81 3.27
C PHE A 132 0.47 15.45 3.65
N ASN A 133 -0.36 16.46 3.94
CA ASN A 133 -1.77 16.28 4.29
C ASN A 133 -2.65 16.75 3.13
N ILE A 134 -3.32 15.83 2.48
CA ILE A 134 -4.28 16.11 1.41
C ILE A 134 -5.67 15.84 1.97
N ALA A 135 -6.49 16.89 2.03
CA ALA A 135 -7.88 16.81 2.45
C ALA A 135 -8.73 17.66 1.51
N SER A 136 -9.62 17.03 0.75
CA SER A 136 -10.39 17.71 -0.31
C SER A 136 -11.79 17.13 -0.42
N GLY A 137 -12.72 17.97 -0.89
CA GLY A 137 -14.08 17.59 -1.26
C GLY A 137 -14.34 17.96 -2.72
N TYR A 138 -14.96 17.05 -3.45
CA TYR A 138 -15.30 17.21 -4.86
C TYR A 138 -16.81 17.10 -5.03
N ASP A 139 -17.43 18.12 -5.56
CA ASP A 139 -18.85 18.11 -5.91
C ASP A 139 -19.05 17.36 -7.22
N LEU A 140 -19.66 16.20 -7.14
CA LEU A 140 -19.97 15.35 -8.28
C LEU A 140 -21.45 15.47 -8.68
N SER A 141 -22.19 16.46 -8.16
CA SER A 141 -23.64 16.61 -8.40
C SER A 141 -23.96 16.77 -9.89
N ALA A 142 -23.06 17.37 -10.66
CA ALA A 142 -23.19 17.55 -12.11
C ALA A 142 -22.99 16.27 -12.94
N LEU A 143 -22.42 15.22 -12.37
CA LEU A 143 -22.27 13.93 -13.04
C LEU A 143 -23.60 13.18 -13.09
N ASN A 144 -23.80 12.33 -14.07
CA ASN A 144 -24.98 11.47 -14.19
C ASN A 144 -25.03 10.40 -13.10
N GLU A 145 -26.22 9.81 -12.89
CA GLU A 145 -26.32 8.58 -12.08
C GLU A 145 -25.54 7.44 -12.76
N GLY A 146 -24.78 6.67 -11.97
CA GLY A 146 -23.96 5.58 -12.52
C GLY A 146 -22.85 5.13 -11.60
N LYS A 147 -22.01 4.24 -12.14
CA LYS A 147 -20.82 3.73 -11.47
C LYS A 147 -19.62 4.55 -11.88
N TYR A 148 -18.80 4.88 -10.91
CA TYR A 148 -17.56 5.63 -11.12
C TYR A 148 -16.40 4.97 -10.40
N GLU A 149 -15.23 5.07 -11.00
CA GLU A 149 -13.96 4.70 -10.41
C GLU A 149 -13.12 5.95 -10.17
N VAL A 150 -12.74 6.16 -8.92
CA VAL A 150 -11.84 7.24 -8.49
C VAL A 150 -10.46 6.67 -8.31
N VAL A 151 -9.48 7.23 -8.99
CA VAL A 151 -8.09 6.80 -8.93
C VAL A 151 -7.22 7.94 -8.43
N ILE A 152 -6.51 7.72 -7.31
CA ILE A 152 -5.36 8.56 -6.96
C ILE A 152 -4.12 7.86 -7.50
N SER A 153 -3.32 8.57 -8.27
CA SER A 153 -2.10 8.03 -8.89
C SER A 153 -0.87 8.88 -8.58
N SER A 154 0.26 8.20 -8.39
CA SER A 154 1.61 8.75 -8.37
C SER A 154 2.50 7.95 -9.31
N LEU A 155 3.81 8.24 -9.31
CA LEU A 155 4.79 7.44 -10.06
C LEU A 155 4.91 6.00 -9.52
N LYS A 156 4.61 5.78 -8.23
CA LYS A 156 4.85 4.50 -7.54
C LYS A 156 3.57 3.79 -7.08
N ASN A 157 2.50 4.54 -6.87
CA ASN A 157 1.29 4.02 -6.22
C ASN A 157 0.04 4.44 -6.97
N ASN A 158 -0.94 3.53 -7.00
CA ASN A 158 -2.30 3.80 -7.45
C ASN A 158 -3.27 3.31 -6.38
N PHE A 159 -4.26 4.14 -6.05
CA PHE A 159 -5.32 3.82 -5.12
C PHE A 159 -6.66 3.95 -5.83
N LEU A 160 -7.49 2.94 -5.71
CA LEU A 160 -8.78 2.85 -6.38
C LEU A 160 -9.91 2.89 -5.37
N PHE A 161 -10.93 3.69 -5.65
CA PHE A 161 -12.18 3.71 -4.92
C PHE A 161 -13.36 3.68 -5.90
N SER A 162 -14.28 2.72 -5.72
CA SER A 162 -15.48 2.60 -6.53
C SER A 162 -16.66 3.23 -5.81
N LEU A 163 -17.44 4.03 -6.52
CA LEU A 163 -18.66 4.64 -6.00
C LEU A 163 -19.84 4.45 -6.98
N VAL A 164 -21.04 4.52 -6.44
CA VAL A 164 -22.29 4.58 -7.20
C VAL A 164 -22.99 5.88 -6.82
N LYS A 165 -23.32 6.67 -7.82
CA LYS A 165 -24.10 7.88 -7.70
C LYS A 165 -25.56 7.60 -8.05
#